data_7e8ad9c563ba70be3cccd8d7749d17ad
#
_entry.id   7e8ad9c563ba70be3cccd8d7749d17ad
#
_cell.length_a   1.000
_cell.length_b   1.000
_cell.length_c   1.000
_cell.angle_alpha   90.00
_cell.angle_beta   90.00
_cell.angle_gamma   90.00
#
_symmetry.space_group_name_H-M   'P 1'
#
loop_
_entity.id
_entity.type
_entity.pdbx_description
1 polymer ?
#
loop_
_entity_poly.entity_id
_entity_poly.type
_entity_poly.pdbx_seq_one_letter_code
_entity_poly.pdbx_strand_id
1 'polypeptide(L)'
;MSELKIDNPALRLLDILEQGKSYRASDSCREVWKALLQTQKLSEHQLLSRLARVMELPERIEQVRQDHFSSLRNKSSYWRSQVESAFTSQSLNGRWETFKNHIDERTLSELSLLSDVFDTRGSHAGIAEEEIESLLARITELRAEIRSTELPLKMKTMLLRQLFQIQ
;
A
#
# COMPACT_ATOMS: atom_id res chain seq x y z
N MET A 1 -1.94 -11.80 19.25
CA MET A 1 -2.77 -10.60 19.03
C MET A 1 -2.18 -9.79 17.90
N SER A 2 -2.86 -9.71 16.79
CA SER A 2 -2.44 -8.80 15.73
C SER A 2 -2.92 -7.40 16.10
N GLU A 3 -2.00 -6.53 16.46
CA GLU A 3 -2.27 -5.10 16.41
C GLU A 3 -2.83 -4.78 15.02
N LEU A 4 -3.99 -4.15 14.97
CA LEU A 4 -4.52 -3.58 13.74
C LEU A 4 -3.56 -2.46 13.31
N LYS A 5 -2.46 -2.87 12.66
CA LYS A 5 -1.58 -1.92 12.00
C LYS A 5 -2.35 -1.31 10.84
N ILE A 6 -2.56 -0.02 10.91
CA ILE A 6 -2.95 0.75 9.72
C ILE A 6 -1.91 0.43 8.65
N ASP A 7 -2.38 0.05 7.48
CA ASP A 7 -1.51 -0.20 6.34
C ASP A 7 -0.60 1.02 6.11
N ASN A 8 0.71 0.78 6.07
CA ASN A 8 1.68 1.84 5.82
C ASN A 8 2.31 1.66 4.44
N PRO A 9 1.64 2.14 3.38
CA PRO A 9 2.15 2.03 2.03
C PRO A 9 3.43 2.84 1.80
N ALA A 10 3.64 3.91 2.59
CA ALA A 10 4.87 4.70 2.52
C ALA A 10 6.09 3.90 2.96
N LEU A 11 5.97 3.13 4.03
CA LEU A 11 7.04 2.24 4.51
C LEU A 11 7.35 1.15 3.48
N ARG A 12 6.33 0.54 2.89
CA ARG A 12 6.53 -0.49 1.86
C ARG A 12 7.25 0.04 0.63
N LEU A 13 6.86 1.22 0.15
CA LEU A 13 7.54 1.84 -0.98
C LEU A 13 8.98 2.23 -0.62
N LEU A 14 9.18 2.83 0.55
CA LEU A 14 10.50 3.21 1.05
C LEU A 14 11.45 2.02 1.11
N ASP A 15 11.02 0.91 1.68
CA ASP A 15 11.82 -0.32 1.80
C ASP A 15 12.26 -0.84 0.42
N ILE A 16 11.36 -0.84 -0.55
CA ILE A 16 11.67 -1.28 -1.92
C ILE A 16 12.70 -0.34 -2.55
N LEU A 17 12.52 0.98 -2.43
CA LEU A 17 13.42 1.97 -3.00
C LEU A 17 14.81 1.93 -2.36
N GLU A 18 14.89 1.78 -1.04
CA GLU A 18 16.15 1.66 -0.32
C GLU A 18 16.92 0.40 -0.71
N GLN A 19 16.23 -0.74 -0.79
CA GLN A 19 16.83 -1.97 -1.28
C GLN A 19 17.31 -1.82 -2.72
N GLY A 20 16.52 -1.16 -3.56
CA GLY A 20 16.87 -0.90 -4.96
C GLY A 20 18.15 -0.06 -5.12
N LYS A 21 18.43 0.81 -4.16
CA LYS A 21 19.67 1.63 -4.18
C LYS A 21 20.94 0.81 -4.02
N SER A 22 20.88 -0.36 -3.42
CA SER A 22 22.04 -1.24 -3.24
C SER A 22 22.51 -1.88 -4.55
N TYR A 23 21.66 -1.93 -5.57
CA TYR A 23 21.99 -2.48 -6.87
C TYR A 23 22.77 -1.47 -7.73
N ARG A 24 23.61 -1.98 -8.62
CA ARG A 24 24.42 -1.14 -9.49
C ARG A 24 23.57 -0.52 -10.60
N ALA A 25 23.91 0.70 -11.00
CA ALA A 25 23.25 1.37 -12.12
C ALA A 25 23.31 0.55 -13.42
N SER A 26 24.37 -0.24 -13.60
CA SER A 26 24.59 -1.09 -14.77
C SER A 26 23.85 -2.43 -14.75
N ASP A 27 23.24 -2.81 -13.61
CA ASP A 27 22.50 -4.06 -13.48
C ASP A 27 21.25 -4.05 -14.38
N SER A 28 20.79 -5.23 -14.80
CA SER A 28 19.54 -5.35 -15.55
C SER A 28 18.35 -4.90 -14.73
N CYS A 29 17.59 -3.95 -15.24
CA CYS A 29 16.38 -3.44 -14.59
C CYS A 29 15.40 -4.58 -14.24
N ARG A 30 15.19 -5.50 -15.18
CA ARG A 30 14.33 -6.67 -14.98
C ARG A 30 14.82 -7.58 -13.87
N GLU A 31 16.12 -7.88 -13.83
CA GLU A 31 16.70 -8.75 -12.81
C GLU A 31 16.66 -8.09 -11.43
N VAL A 32 16.85 -6.79 -11.33
CA VAL A 32 16.71 -6.04 -10.07
C VAL A 32 15.28 -6.15 -9.56
N TRP A 33 14.28 -5.93 -10.42
CA TRP A 33 12.88 -6.08 -10.00
C TRP A 33 12.54 -7.51 -9.59
N LYS A 34 13.06 -8.51 -10.31
CA LYS A 34 12.87 -9.91 -9.89
C LYS A 34 13.42 -10.16 -8.49
N ALA A 35 14.58 -9.61 -8.17
CA ALA A 35 15.18 -9.73 -6.85
C ALA A 35 14.37 -9.00 -5.79
N LEU A 36 14.00 -7.74 -6.02
CA LEU A 36 13.23 -6.92 -5.08
C LEU A 36 11.84 -7.52 -4.79
N LEU A 37 11.19 -8.09 -5.79
CA LEU A 37 9.85 -8.65 -5.69
C LEU A 37 9.84 -10.16 -5.43
N GLN A 38 11.01 -10.76 -5.29
CA GLN A 38 11.19 -12.21 -5.04
C GLN A 38 10.49 -13.08 -6.09
N THR A 39 10.68 -12.72 -7.36
CA THR A 39 10.03 -13.40 -8.49
C THR A 39 11.00 -14.18 -9.38
N GLN A 40 12.22 -14.48 -8.90
CA GLN A 40 13.25 -15.15 -9.70
C GLN A 40 12.80 -16.52 -10.24
N LYS A 41 11.94 -17.21 -9.53
CA LYS A 41 11.39 -18.52 -9.91
C LYS A 41 9.97 -18.45 -10.48
N LEU A 42 9.46 -17.24 -10.70
CA LEU A 42 8.10 -17.02 -11.16
C LEU A 42 8.09 -16.59 -12.64
N SER A 43 6.92 -16.67 -13.26
CA SER A 43 6.73 -16.26 -14.64
C SER A 43 6.82 -14.75 -14.82
N GLU A 44 7.05 -14.31 -16.07
CA GLU A 44 7.01 -12.90 -16.45
C GLU A 44 5.69 -12.23 -16.06
N HIS A 45 4.58 -12.91 -16.25
CA HIS A 45 3.26 -12.43 -15.86
C HIS A 45 3.19 -12.11 -14.36
N GLN A 46 3.76 -12.95 -13.52
CA GLN A 46 3.77 -12.74 -12.08
C GLN A 46 4.69 -11.59 -11.67
N LEU A 47 5.82 -11.41 -12.35
CA LEU A 47 6.68 -10.25 -12.16
C LEU A 47 5.92 -8.95 -12.46
N LEU A 48 5.30 -8.87 -13.62
CA LEU A 48 4.54 -7.67 -14.03
C LEU A 48 3.35 -7.39 -13.11
N SER A 49 2.67 -8.43 -12.67
CA SER A 49 1.56 -8.29 -11.70
C SER A 49 2.03 -7.71 -10.37
N ARG A 50 3.14 -8.18 -9.83
CA ARG A 50 3.71 -7.65 -8.59
C ARG A 50 4.26 -6.24 -8.76
N LEU A 51 4.91 -5.97 -9.89
CA LEU A 51 5.40 -4.62 -10.21
C LEU A 51 4.24 -3.62 -10.31
N ALA A 52 3.14 -4.00 -10.92
CA ALA A 52 1.94 -3.16 -11.01
C ALA A 52 1.42 -2.77 -9.62
N ARG A 53 1.46 -3.68 -8.64
CA ARG A 53 1.09 -3.37 -7.25
C ARG A 53 2.02 -2.36 -6.60
N VAL A 54 3.31 -2.41 -6.89
CA VAL A 54 4.27 -1.40 -6.42
C VAL A 54 3.97 -0.04 -7.04
N MET A 55 3.63 -0.01 -8.32
CA MET A 55 3.27 1.21 -9.04
C MET A 55 1.98 1.87 -8.51
N GLU A 56 1.12 1.13 -7.83
CA GLU A 56 -0.08 1.67 -7.17
C GLU A 56 0.22 2.32 -5.81
N LEU A 57 1.37 2.05 -5.21
CA LEU A 57 1.69 2.56 -3.87
C LEU A 57 1.64 4.08 -3.76
N PRO A 58 2.12 4.89 -4.72
CA PRO A 58 1.97 6.34 -4.63
C PRO A 58 0.53 6.82 -4.46
N GLU A 59 -0.41 6.23 -5.17
CA GLU A 59 -1.84 6.54 -5.03
C GLU A 59 -2.38 6.13 -3.66
N ARG A 60 -2.00 4.96 -3.17
CA ARG A 60 -2.38 4.50 -1.83
C ARG A 60 -1.83 5.39 -0.72
N ILE A 61 -0.59 5.85 -0.85
CA ILE A 61 0.03 6.79 0.09
C ILE A 61 -0.79 8.08 0.15
N GLU A 62 -1.15 8.62 -0.99
CA GLU A 62 -1.96 9.83 -1.07
C GLU A 62 -3.36 9.61 -0.48
N GLN A 63 -3.96 8.45 -0.71
CA GLN A 63 -5.25 8.10 -0.15
C GLN A 63 -5.21 8.04 1.38
N VAL A 64 -4.21 7.38 1.96
CA VAL A 64 -4.02 7.32 3.42
C VAL A 64 -3.81 8.72 3.99
N ARG A 65 -3.02 9.56 3.30
CA ARG A 65 -2.81 10.95 3.71
C ARG A 65 -4.10 11.75 3.74
N GLN A 66 -4.92 11.62 2.70
CA GLN A 66 -6.21 12.32 2.62
C GLN A 66 -7.21 11.83 3.68
N ASP A 67 -7.29 10.54 3.88
CA ASP A 67 -8.28 9.92 4.78
C ASP A 67 -7.96 10.15 6.26
N HIS A 68 -6.67 10.14 6.63
CA HIS A 68 -6.26 10.13 8.03
C HIS A 68 -5.42 11.34 8.46
N PHE A 69 -4.85 12.07 7.51
CA PHE A 69 -3.89 13.15 7.78
C PHE A 69 -4.16 14.40 6.95
N SER A 70 -5.42 14.70 6.68
CA SER A 70 -5.82 15.86 5.86
C SER A 70 -5.34 17.21 6.41
N SER A 71 -5.03 17.28 7.71
CA SER A 71 -4.54 18.47 8.38
C SER A 71 -3.03 18.71 8.25
N LEU A 72 -2.28 17.79 7.63
CA LEU A 72 -0.84 17.97 7.40
C LEU A 72 -0.59 19.20 6.51
N ARG A 73 0.22 20.12 7.02
CA ARG A 73 0.59 21.35 6.30
C ARG A 73 1.55 21.10 5.13
N ASN A 74 2.46 20.16 5.31
CA ASN A 74 3.42 19.82 4.27
C ASN A 74 2.79 18.85 3.28
N LYS A 75 2.40 19.39 2.13
CA LYS A 75 1.80 18.65 1.01
C LYS A 75 2.79 18.50 -0.14
N SER A 76 4.07 18.27 0.16
CA SER A 76 5.06 18.07 -0.88
C SER A 76 4.65 16.91 -1.79
N SER A 77 4.63 17.17 -3.09
CA SER A 77 4.41 16.17 -4.13
C SER A 77 5.71 15.77 -4.84
N TYR A 78 6.84 16.28 -4.37
CA TYR A 78 8.14 16.04 -4.99
C TYR A 78 8.47 14.54 -5.06
N TRP A 79 8.38 13.83 -3.94
CA TRP A 79 8.65 12.40 -3.89
C TRP A 79 7.77 11.63 -4.89
N ARG A 80 6.49 11.98 -4.98
CA ARG A 80 5.54 11.33 -5.88
C ARG A 80 5.95 11.56 -7.34
N SER A 81 6.26 12.79 -7.68
CA SER A 81 6.71 13.15 -9.03
C SER A 81 7.96 12.37 -9.43
N GLN A 82 8.93 12.24 -8.53
CA GLN A 82 10.16 11.48 -8.79
C GLN A 82 9.90 9.98 -8.96
N VAL A 83 9.08 9.40 -8.09
CA VAL A 83 8.73 7.97 -8.16
C VAL A 83 7.94 7.66 -9.44
N GLU A 84 6.96 8.47 -9.77
CA GLU A 84 6.17 8.31 -11.01
C GLU A 84 7.04 8.45 -12.26
N SER A 85 7.98 9.42 -12.25
CA SER A 85 8.95 9.57 -13.32
C SER A 85 9.89 8.36 -13.45
N ALA A 86 10.31 7.80 -12.33
CA ALA A 86 11.12 6.57 -12.32
C ALA A 86 10.39 5.41 -13.00
N PHE A 87 9.12 5.19 -12.65
CA PHE A 87 8.31 4.12 -13.25
C PHE A 87 8.05 4.33 -14.74
N THR A 88 7.80 5.56 -15.17
CA THR A 88 7.56 5.87 -16.58
C THR A 88 8.83 5.83 -17.44
N SER A 89 9.96 6.23 -16.89
CA SER A 89 11.23 6.30 -17.60
C SER A 89 12.00 4.99 -17.64
N GLN A 90 11.68 4.07 -16.72
CA GLN A 90 12.40 2.79 -16.65
C GLN A 90 12.24 1.96 -17.92
N SER A 91 13.29 1.24 -18.27
CA SER A 91 13.27 0.21 -19.29
C SER A 91 13.57 -1.14 -18.66
N LEU A 92 12.58 -2.04 -18.66
CA LEU A 92 12.78 -3.39 -18.12
C LEU A 92 13.84 -4.18 -18.90
N ASN A 93 14.00 -3.90 -20.18
CA ASN A 93 15.02 -4.49 -21.02
C ASN A 93 16.37 -3.73 -21.00
N GLY A 94 16.42 -2.63 -20.25
CA GLY A 94 17.58 -1.80 -20.09
C GLY A 94 18.28 -1.97 -18.75
N ARG A 95 18.99 -0.92 -18.36
CA ARG A 95 19.75 -0.88 -17.11
C ARG A 95 18.95 -0.28 -15.96
N TRP A 96 19.30 -0.66 -14.75
CA TRP A 96 18.68 -0.14 -13.52
C TRP A 96 18.80 1.38 -13.38
N GLU A 97 19.83 1.99 -13.98
CA GLU A 97 19.99 3.45 -13.98
C GLU A 97 18.75 4.20 -14.52
N THR A 98 17.99 3.59 -15.44
CA THR A 98 16.76 4.21 -15.99
C THR A 98 15.69 4.43 -14.92
N PHE A 99 15.72 3.66 -13.86
CA PHE A 99 14.86 3.86 -12.68
C PHE A 99 15.61 4.58 -11.55
N LYS A 100 16.78 4.06 -11.18
CA LYS A 100 17.55 4.48 -10.01
C LYS A 100 17.87 5.99 -10.00
N ASN A 101 18.17 6.57 -11.16
CA ASN A 101 18.57 7.97 -11.26
C ASN A 101 17.45 8.96 -10.89
N HIS A 102 16.21 8.53 -10.86
CA HIS A 102 15.08 9.36 -10.42
C HIS A 102 14.88 9.36 -8.90
N ILE A 103 15.48 8.42 -8.20
CA ILE A 103 15.30 8.24 -6.76
C ILE A 103 16.47 8.90 -6.02
N ASP A 104 16.26 10.11 -5.57
CA ASP A 104 17.25 10.89 -4.83
C ASP A 104 17.03 10.82 -3.32
N GLU A 105 17.97 11.40 -2.56
CA GLU A 105 17.91 11.43 -1.10
C GLU A 105 16.69 12.19 -0.57
N ARG A 106 16.26 13.23 -1.26
CA ARG A 106 15.06 13.99 -0.88
C ARG A 106 13.81 13.13 -0.98
N THR A 107 13.68 12.35 -2.05
CA THR A 107 12.56 11.43 -2.22
C THR A 107 12.49 10.43 -1.07
N LEU A 108 13.61 9.82 -0.71
CA LEU A 108 13.67 8.87 0.40
C LEU A 108 13.37 9.53 1.75
N SER A 109 13.89 10.74 1.98
CA SER A 109 13.63 11.49 3.21
C SER A 109 12.15 11.85 3.36
N GLU A 110 11.51 12.30 2.29
CA GLU A 110 10.08 12.63 2.32
C GLU A 110 9.21 11.38 2.58
N LEU A 111 9.54 10.25 1.96
CA LEU A 111 8.84 8.98 2.22
C LEU A 111 9.07 8.48 3.64
N SER A 112 10.28 8.63 4.17
CA SER A 112 10.60 8.29 5.55
C SER A 112 9.77 9.10 6.55
N LEU A 113 9.64 10.40 6.33
CA LEU A 113 8.79 11.27 7.15
C LEU A 113 7.32 10.86 7.09
N LEU A 114 6.80 10.58 5.90
CA LEU A 114 5.43 10.10 5.75
C LEU A 114 5.21 8.76 6.45
N SER A 115 6.15 7.85 6.32
CA SER A 115 6.11 6.55 7.00
C SER A 115 6.03 6.72 8.53
N ASP A 116 6.85 7.59 9.09
CA ASP A 116 6.85 7.88 10.52
C ASP A 116 5.52 8.49 10.96
N VAL A 117 4.97 9.42 10.20
CA VAL A 117 3.68 10.04 10.48
C VAL A 117 2.55 9.00 10.46
N PHE A 118 2.56 8.08 9.48
CA PHE A 118 1.54 7.03 9.39
C PHE A 118 1.64 6.06 10.57
N ASP A 119 2.85 5.72 11.00
CA ASP A 119 3.07 4.85 12.16
C ASP A 119 2.63 5.50 13.49
N THR A 120 2.85 6.81 13.67
CA THR A 120 2.44 7.50 14.90
C THR A 120 0.94 7.43 15.14
N ARG A 121 0.13 7.50 14.10
CA ARG A 121 -1.33 7.41 14.24
C ARG A 121 -1.81 5.97 14.45
N GLY A 122 -1.10 5.01 13.90
CA GLY A 122 -1.34 3.59 14.17
C GLY A 122 -1.16 3.22 15.64
N SER A 123 -0.26 3.91 16.35
CA SER A 123 -0.06 3.71 17.80
C SER A 123 -1.01 4.54 18.68
N HIS A 124 -1.59 5.63 18.16
CA HIS A 124 -2.48 6.53 18.92
C HIS A 124 -3.96 6.36 18.57
N ALA A 125 -4.29 5.84 17.41
CA ALA A 125 -5.65 5.51 17.00
C ALA A 125 -6.00 4.06 17.35
N GLY A 126 -5.41 3.53 18.41
CA GLY A 126 -5.89 2.29 19.01
C GLY A 126 -7.36 2.48 19.37
N ILE A 127 -8.25 2.18 18.42
CA ILE A 127 -9.62 1.84 18.77
C ILE A 127 -9.47 0.81 19.85
N ALA A 128 -9.96 1.10 21.06
CA ALA A 128 -9.84 0.19 22.18
C ALA A 128 -10.29 -1.20 21.72
N GLU A 129 -9.54 -2.22 22.06
CA GLU A 129 -9.85 -3.62 21.67
C GLU A 129 -11.33 -3.95 21.93
N GLU A 130 -11.88 -3.41 23.00
CA GLU A 130 -13.30 -3.49 23.35
C GLU A 130 -14.23 -2.89 22.30
N GLU A 131 -13.85 -1.77 21.67
CA GLU A 131 -14.65 -1.14 20.60
C GLU A 131 -14.62 -1.97 19.32
N ILE A 132 -13.50 -2.59 19.01
CA ILE A 132 -13.38 -3.50 17.85
C ILE A 132 -14.22 -4.75 18.09
N GLU A 133 -14.13 -5.36 19.27
CA GLU A 133 -14.96 -6.52 19.63
C GLU A 133 -16.44 -6.19 19.58
N SER A 134 -16.84 -5.02 20.07
CA SER A 134 -18.22 -4.54 20.02
C SER A 134 -18.70 -4.35 18.57
N LEU A 135 -17.86 -3.78 17.70
CA LEU A 135 -18.15 -3.63 16.26
C LEU A 135 -18.31 -4.98 15.56
N LEU A 136 -17.40 -5.91 15.82
CA LEU A 136 -17.46 -7.27 15.27
C LEU A 136 -18.70 -8.02 15.73
N ALA A 137 -19.09 -7.88 17.01
CA ALA A 137 -20.31 -8.46 17.56
C ALA A 137 -21.56 -7.89 16.85
N ARG A 138 -21.63 -6.58 16.63
CA ARG A 138 -22.72 -5.93 15.89
C ARG A 138 -22.80 -6.39 14.44
N ILE A 139 -21.68 -6.54 13.77
CA ILE A 139 -21.64 -7.07 12.39
C ILE A 139 -22.15 -8.50 12.36
N THR A 140 -21.79 -9.33 13.32
CA THR A 140 -22.28 -10.71 13.45
C THR A 140 -23.78 -10.76 13.68
N GLU A 141 -24.31 -9.92 14.57
CA GLU A 141 -25.74 -9.80 14.82
C GLU A 141 -26.52 -9.36 13.57
N LEU A 142 -26.01 -8.34 12.86
CA LEU A 142 -26.61 -7.87 11.62
C LEU A 142 -26.66 -8.96 10.55
N ARG A 143 -25.60 -9.76 10.44
CA ARG A 143 -25.58 -10.91 9.52
C ARG A 143 -26.66 -11.94 9.87
N ALA A 144 -26.81 -12.23 11.15
CA ALA A 144 -27.85 -13.16 11.64
C ALA A 144 -29.25 -12.61 11.36
N GLU A 145 -29.49 -11.32 11.62
CA GLU A 145 -30.76 -10.66 11.31
C GLU A 145 -31.09 -10.68 9.82
N ILE A 146 -30.11 -10.36 8.96
CA ILE A 146 -30.30 -10.40 7.50
C ILE A 146 -30.65 -11.80 7.03
N ARG A 147 -30.00 -12.83 7.59
CA ARG A 147 -30.27 -14.24 7.23
C ARG A 147 -31.63 -14.70 7.69
N SER A 148 -32.11 -14.24 8.86
CA SER A 148 -33.39 -14.62 9.43
C SER A 148 -34.56 -13.80 8.91
N THR A 149 -34.33 -12.65 8.28
CA THR A 149 -35.38 -11.77 7.76
C THR A 149 -35.91 -12.29 6.42
N GLU A 150 -37.22 -12.16 6.19
CA GLU A 150 -37.88 -12.51 4.93
C GLU A 150 -37.59 -11.48 3.82
N LEU A 151 -36.32 -11.41 3.40
CA LEU A 151 -35.90 -10.60 2.27
C LEU A 151 -35.67 -11.47 1.03
N PRO A 152 -35.87 -10.91 -0.18
CA PRO A 152 -35.46 -11.60 -1.39
C PRO A 152 -34.01 -12.04 -1.34
N LEU A 153 -33.70 -13.25 -1.78
CA LEU A 153 -32.33 -13.80 -1.73
C LEU A 153 -31.28 -12.86 -2.33
N LYS A 154 -31.65 -12.18 -3.41
CA LYS A 154 -30.78 -11.19 -4.08
C LYS A 154 -30.39 -10.03 -3.17
N MET A 155 -31.33 -9.51 -2.38
CA MET A 155 -31.08 -8.45 -1.41
C MET A 155 -30.25 -8.94 -0.24
N LYS A 156 -30.51 -10.14 0.29
CA LYS A 156 -29.68 -10.76 1.33
C LYS A 156 -28.24 -10.91 0.88
N THR A 157 -28.01 -11.41 -0.32
CA THR A 157 -26.69 -11.59 -0.89
C THR A 157 -25.94 -10.26 -1.03
N MET A 158 -26.63 -9.21 -1.49
CA MET A 158 -26.06 -7.88 -1.66
C MET A 158 -25.68 -7.26 -0.32
N LEU A 159 -26.55 -7.34 0.69
CA LEU A 159 -26.30 -6.80 2.03
C LEU A 159 -25.17 -7.54 2.73
N LEU A 160 -25.13 -8.87 2.64
CA LEU A 160 -24.03 -9.66 3.21
C LEU A 160 -22.70 -9.34 2.54
N ARG A 161 -22.69 -9.14 1.23
CA ARG A 161 -21.49 -8.75 0.50
C ARG A 161 -20.94 -7.40 0.98
N GLN A 162 -21.80 -6.41 1.22
CA GLN A 162 -21.39 -5.12 1.77
C GLN A 162 -20.84 -5.24 3.19
N LEU A 163 -21.42 -6.06 4.03
CA LEU A 163 -20.91 -6.32 5.38
C LEU A 163 -19.54 -7.00 5.37
N PHE A 164 -19.28 -7.89 4.43
CA PHE A 164 -17.97 -8.52 4.26
C PHE A 164 -16.87 -7.53 3.84
N GLN A 165 -17.21 -6.44 3.18
CA GLN A 165 -16.25 -5.40 2.80
C GLN A 165 -15.81 -4.53 3.98
N ILE A 166 -16.57 -4.48 5.06
CA ILE A 166 -16.27 -3.70 6.28
C ILE A 166 -15.26 -4.44 7.17
N GLN A 167 -15.13 -5.72 7.02
CA GLN A 167 -14.14 -6.53 7.71
C GLN A 167 -12.81 -6.47 6.97
#